data_c0f5e801e12e1c5a842a0aa77042778a
#
_entry.id   c0f5e801e12e1c5a842a0aa77042778a
#
_cell.length_a   1.000
_cell.length_b   1.000
_cell.length_c   1.000
_cell.angle_alpha   90.00
_cell.angle_beta   90.00
_cell.angle_gamma   90.00
#
_symmetry.space_group_name_H-M   'P 1'
#
loop_
_entity.id
_entity.type
_entity.pdbx_description
1 polymer ?
#
loop_
_entity_poly.entity_id
_entity_poly.type
_entity_poly.pdbx_seq_one_letter_code
_entity_poly.pdbx_strand_id
1 'polypeptide(L)' 'MTPAVKYRPEDNAAYIRLSSGKVLESAEVAPDVVFDYDADGRIVGIELLDARAQRSPELLTEAA' A
#
# COMPACT_ATOMS: atom_id res chain seq x y z
N MET A 1 10.03 10.01 -8.35
CA MET A 1 9.77 8.59 -8.54
C MET A 1 8.31 8.36 -8.92
N THR A 2 8.05 7.47 -9.85
CA THR A 2 6.68 7.14 -10.24
C THR A 2 6.08 6.16 -9.23
N PRO A 3 4.88 6.41 -8.72
CA PRO A 3 4.21 5.46 -7.84
C PRO A 3 4.02 4.11 -8.52
N ALA A 4 4.10 3.05 -7.75
CA ALA A 4 3.94 1.69 -8.23
C ALA A 4 2.96 0.94 -7.36
N VAL A 5 2.12 0.12 -7.99
CA VAL A 5 1.15 -0.72 -7.30
C VAL A 5 1.52 -2.17 -7.52
N LYS A 6 1.58 -2.93 -6.43
CA LYS A 6 1.80 -4.38 -6.46
C LYS A 6 0.62 -5.06 -5.79
N TYR A 7 0.04 -6.05 -6.46
CA TYR A 7 -1.04 -6.83 -5.90
C TYR A 7 -0.62 -8.29 -5.82
N ARG A 8 -0.83 -8.90 -4.65
CA ARG A 8 -0.53 -10.31 -4.41
C ARG A 8 -1.83 -11.06 -4.11
N PRO A 9 -2.42 -11.71 -5.10
CA PRO A 9 -3.67 -12.44 -4.90
C PRO A 9 -3.56 -13.53 -3.83
N GLU A 10 -2.42 -14.20 -3.75
CA GLU A 10 -2.18 -15.28 -2.79
C GLU A 10 -2.21 -14.79 -1.34
N ASP A 11 -1.86 -13.53 -1.12
CA ASP A 11 -1.87 -12.92 0.21
C ASP A 11 -3.08 -12.02 0.41
N ASN A 12 -3.87 -11.82 -0.64
CA ASN A 12 -4.98 -10.86 -0.63
C ASN A 12 -4.52 -9.49 -0.12
N ALA A 13 -3.36 -9.05 -0.61
CA ALA A 13 -2.72 -7.82 -0.17
C ALA A 13 -2.27 -6.98 -1.36
N ALA A 14 -2.30 -5.67 -1.20
CA ALA A 14 -1.79 -4.74 -2.19
C ALA A 14 -0.86 -3.75 -1.52
N TYR A 15 0.17 -3.31 -2.25
CA TYR A 15 1.12 -2.33 -1.76
C TYR A 15 1.26 -1.22 -2.79
N ILE A 16 1.10 0.02 -2.34
CA ILE A 16 1.26 1.20 -3.18
C ILE A 16 2.54 1.89 -2.74
N ARG A 17 3.56 1.87 -3.60
CA ARG A 17 4.84 2.50 -3.32
C ARG A 17 4.82 3.92 -3.86
N LEU A 18 4.97 4.89 -2.98
CA LEU A 18 4.94 6.30 -3.33
C LEU A 18 6.32 6.93 -3.40
N SER A 19 7.31 6.31 -2.77
CA SER A 19 8.66 6.86 -2.68
C SER A 19 9.67 5.74 -2.59
N SER A 20 10.91 6.00 -3.02
CA SER A 20 12.02 5.07 -2.86
C SER A 20 12.67 5.17 -1.49
N GLY A 21 12.13 6.02 -0.61
CA GLY A 21 12.67 6.21 0.73
C GLY A 21 12.62 4.93 1.57
N LYS A 22 13.46 4.90 2.60
CA LYS A 22 13.52 3.76 3.51
C LYS A 22 12.40 3.85 4.53
N VAL A 23 11.68 2.77 4.70
CA VAL A 23 10.63 2.70 5.73
C VAL A 23 11.28 2.60 7.10
N LEU A 24 10.91 3.50 8.00
CA LEU A 24 11.38 3.50 9.38
C LEU A 24 10.27 3.08 10.35
N GLU A 25 9.05 3.51 10.09
CA GLU A 25 7.90 3.18 10.93
C GLU A 25 6.71 2.82 10.06
N SER A 26 5.81 2.01 10.62
CA SER A 26 4.55 1.65 10.00
C SER A 26 3.44 1.80 11.03
N ALA A 27 2.28 2.28 10.60
CA ALA A 27 1.15 2.47 11.50
C ALA A 27 -0.15 2.09 10.80
N GLU A 28 -0.99 1.33 11.48
CA GLU A 28 -2.32 1.03 10.99
C GLU A 28 -3.21 2.26 11.20
N VAL A 29 -3.64 2.88 10.11
CA VAL A 29 -4.43 4.12 10.16
C VAL A 29 -5.93 3.87 10.06
N ALA A 30 -6.31 2.69 9.62
CA ALA A 30 -7.67 2.21 9.53
C ALA A 30 -7.61 0.68 9.55
N PRO A 31 -8.70 -0.04 9.78
CA PRO A 31 -8.67 -1.50 9.73
C PRO A 31 -8.08 -1.97 8.39
N ASP A 32 -7.04 -2.79 8.45
CA ASP A 32 -6.34 -3.38 7.30
C ASP A 32 -5.72 -2.36 6.34
N VAL A 33 -5.49 -1.13 6.78
CA VAL A 33 -4.78 -0.10 6.02
C VAL A 33 -3.58 0.39 6.84
N VAL A 34 -2.37 0.15 6.31
CA VAL A 34 -1.13 0.50 7.00
C VAL A 34 -0.36 1.51 6.17
N PHE A 35 0.06 2.60 6.81
CA PHE A 35 0.94 3.57 6.18
C PHE A 35 2.37 3.33 6.64
N ASP A 36 3.31 3.37 5.68
CA ASP A 36 4.74 3.26 5.97
C ASP A 36 5.37 4.64 5.87
N TYR A 37 6.16 5.00 6.88
CA TYR A 37 6.74 6.33 6.98
C TYR A 37 8.27 6.28 6.98
N ASP A 38 8.89 7.31 6.44
CA ASP A 38 10.34 7.50 6.53
C ASP A 38 10.73 8.20 7.84
N ALA A 39 12.03 8.52 7.98
CA ALA A 39 12.54 9.17 9.18
C ALA A 39 11.97 10.58 9.41
N ASP A 40 11.48 11.23 8.36
CA ASP A 40 10.90 12.57 8.45
C ASP A 40 9.39 12.54 8.66
N GLY A 41 8.80 11.36 8.81
CA GLY A 41 7.36 11.21 8.99
C GLY A 41 6.55 11.34 7.72
N ARG A 42 7.21 11.22 6.55
CA ARG A 42 6.52 11.28 5.26
C ARG A 42 6.14 9.88 4.81
N ILE A 43 5.06 9.77 4.05
CA ILE A 43 4.55 8.48 3.60
C ILE A 43 5.44 7.93 2.48
N VAL A 44 5.97 6.74 2.68
CA VAL A 44 6.74 5.99 1.68
C VAL A 44 5.82 5.07 0.88
N GLY A 45 4.87 4.45 1.56
CA GLY A 45 3.97 3.51 0.92
C GLY A 45 2.73 3.24 1.74
N ILE A 46 1.80 2.54 1.14
CA ILE A 46 0.53 2.17 1.75
C ILE A 46 0.30 0.69 1.52
N GLU A 47 0.00 -0.04 2.59
CA GLU A 47 -0.34 -1.47 2.50
C GLU A 47 -1.83 -1.64 2.72
N LEU A 48 -2.47 -2.34 1.80
CA LEU A 48 -3.88 -2.72 1.92
C LEU A 48 -3.94 -4.20 2.22
N LEU A 49 -4.34 -4.54 3.43
CA LEU A 49 -4.59 -5.92 3.83
C LEU A 49 -6.05 -6.22 3.52
N ASP A 50 -6.37 -7.49 3.24
CA ASP A 50 -7.71 -7.87 2.78
C ASP A 50 -8.12 -7.00 1.58
N ALA A 51 -7.25 -6.95 0.58
CA ALA A 51 -7.36 -5.99 -0.52
C ALA A 51 -8.66 -6.12 -1.31
N ARG A 52 -9.22 -7.33 -1.39
CA ARG A 52 -10.47 -7.54 -2.13
C ARG A 52 -11.64 -6.80 -1.51
N ALA A 53 -11.62 -6.62 -0.19
CA ALA A 53 -12.68 -5.91 0.52
C ALA A 53 -12.44 -4.40 0.56
N GLN A 54 -11.19 -3.95 0.39
CA GLN A 54 -10.80 -2.57 0.60
C GLN A 54 -10.89 -1.69 -0.64
N ARG A 55 -10.94 -2.28 -1.82
CA ARG A 55 -10.82 -1.54 -3.07
C ARG A 55 -11.96 -1.87 -4.01
N SER A 56 -12.20 -0.97 -4.97
CA SER A 56 -13.18 -1.26 -6.00
C SER A 56 -12.63 -2.30 -6.98
N PRO A 57 -13.49 -3.11 -7.61
CA PRO A 57 -13.04 -4.10 -8.59
C PRO A 57 -12.27 -3.49 -9.77
N GLU A 58 -12.58 -2.26 -10.13
CA GLU A 58 -11.92 -1.57 -11.24
C GLU A 58 -10.44 -1.35 -10.98
N LEU A 59 -10.05 -1.18 -9.72
CA LEU A 59 -8.65 -0.98 -9.38
C LEU A 59 -7.80 -2.18 -9.79
N LEU A 60 -8.28 -3.39 -9.59
CA LEU A 60 -7.56 -4.60 -9.99
C LEU A 60 -7.37 -4.67 -11.50
N THR A 61 -8.39 -4.31 -12.25
CA THR A 61 -8.33 -4.33 -13.70
C THR A 61 -7.27 -3.35 -14.20
N GLU A 62 -7.21 -2.18 -13.59
CA GLU A 62 -6.28 -1.13 -14.01
C GLU A 62 -4.85 -1.39 -13.53
N ALA A 63 -4.67 -2.04 -12.38
CA ALA A 63 -3.36 -2.28 -11.79
C ALA A 63 -2.70 -3.57 -12.27
N ALA A 64 -3.46 -4.48 -12.83
CA ALA A 64 -2.97 -5.80 -13.24
C ALA A 64 -2.12 -5.78 -14.55
#